data_aa6b6cfd1aa7d72f75f085c7ce9b7f35
#
_entry.id   aa6b6cfd1aa7d72f75f085c7ce9b7f35
#
_cell.length_a   1.000
_cell.length_b   1.000
_cell.length_c   1.000
_cell.angle_alpha   90.00
_cell.angle_beta   90.00
_cell.angle_gamma   90.00
#
_symmetry.space_group_name_H-M   'P 1'
#
loop_
_entity.id
_entity.type
_entity.pdbx_description
1 polymer ?
#
loop_
_entity_poly.entity_id
_entity_poly.type
_entity_poly.pdbx_seq_one_letter_code
_entity_poly.pdbx_strand_id
1 'polypeptide(L)'
;MLYTASSFKNFTFFHVFTSLKSPQYYFPLIIFCLLLLIVGYIIRVKQINSTKRKLAFLVDKRTKTISRQKDQIEEQNRLVKLERDKSDELLLNVLPQNIVEELKSKGQVAIKSYQNVSVIFIDIVGFTKIAERNNPTYLVNKLNDLFSEFDSISEKYNLDKIKTIGDAYLAVGGIGGQVELSSINCVSAALEIQLLMNKLKDFASSKNEEYWEVRIGVHTGDVIAGVLGTKRIAYDIFGNTVNIAKRIESNSEPWKVNISESTYKVVKTFFNCSSRGKISTKNTGDIYMFYVNGIDDAFSSHGTFNSSSWFRDYKNFSAKSKIDFYGLEKYAIDFLTKKLAKNLLYHGPHHTKDVLEAVEKIAFNERVTPEGFILLRAAVLFHDFGYIDKYKENEKIGANYAREILPSYGFNTSQVTKICDLIMSTRVPQKPNNQLERIICDADLDYLGRKDFLSISSNFYNELKDYDLVESKNEWDQIQIKFIQNHHFFTEYSINKRSLLKKKNLEFIKDRALKNKYTK
;
A
#
# COMPACT_ATOMS: atom_id res chain seq x y z
N MET A 1 65.27 6.79 25.75
CA MET A 1 66.57 7.47 25.76
C MET A 1 67.60 6.49 26.27
N LEU A 2 68.42 6.09 25.33
CA LEU A 2 69.69 5.35 25.48
C LEU A 2 70.74 6.23 26.13
N TYR A 3 71.80 5.59 26.56
CA TYR A 3 73.08 6.04 27.15
C TYR A 3 73.13 5.96 28.69
N THR A 4 74.06 5.25 29.31
CA THR A 4 75.46 4.94 28.91
C THR A 4 75.96 3.70 29.71
N ALA A 5 76.50 2.76 29.00
CA ALA A 5 77.43 1.78 29.56
C ALA A 5 78.83 2.32 29.29
N SER A 6 79.63 2.62 30.27
CA SER A 6 81.10 2.54 30.12
C SER A 6 81.79 2.45 31.49
N SER A 7 82.73 1.58 31.49
CA SER A 7 83.93 1.47 32.35
C SER A 7 83.75 1.10 33.82
N PHE A 8 83.72 -0.20 34.06
CA PHE A 8 84.52 -0.72 35.19
C PHE A 8 85.62 -1.62 34.61
N LYS A 9 86.82 -1.03 34.61
CA LYS A 9 88.06 -1.69 34.24
C LYS A 9 88.31 -2.93 35.12
N ASN A 10 88.79 -3.95 34.51
CA ASN A 10 89.40 -5.13 35.03
C ASN A 10 90.19 -4.88 36.30
N PHE A 11 89.65 -5.19 37.42
CA PHE A 11 90.40 -5.39 38.65
C PHE A 11 90.64 -6.91 38.73
N THR A 12 91.89 -7.28 38.45
CA THR A 12 92.37 -8.66 38.47
C THR A 12 92.23 -9.28 39.85
N PHE A 13 91.18 -9.96 40.07
CA PHE A 13 90.89 -10.79 41.26
C PHE A 13 91.79 -12.02 41.37
N PHE A 14 92.82 -12.14 40.51
CA PHE A 14 93.65 -13.33 40.41
C PHE A 14 94.89 -13.30 41.28
N HIS A 15 95.24 -12.21 42.01
CA HIS A 15 96.51 -12.18 42.77
C HIS A 15 96.34 -12.30 44.31
N VAL A 16 95.13 -12.42 44.83
CA VAL A 16 94.89 -12.61 46.27
C VAL A 16 94.84 -14.14 46.67
N PHE A 17 94.73 -15.00 45.73
CA PHE A 17 94.55 -16.47 46.01
C PHE A 17 95.80 -17.27 46.18
N THR A 18 97.03 -16.72 46.01
CA THR A 18 98.29 -17.52 46.03
C THR A 18 99.02 -17.50 47.37
N SER A 19 98.52 -16.83 48.42
CA SER A 19 99.16 -16.71 49.73
C SER A 19 98.48 -17.40 50.96
N LEU A 20 97.37 -18.05 50.69
CA LEU A 20 96.67 -18.74 51.79
C LEU A 20 96.80 -20.27 51.70
N LYS A 21 97.93 -20.81 52.29
CA LYS A 21 98.25 -22.26 52.28
C LYS A 21 97.65 -23.04 53.45
N SER A 22 96.52 -22.70 54.04
CA SER A 22 95.88 -23.53 55.03
C SER A 22 94.35 -23.63 54.79
N PRO A 23 93.69 -24.78 54.80
CA PRO A 23 92.24 -24.98 54.57
C PRO A 23 91.36 -24.20 55.58
N GLN A 24 91.91 -23.79 56.73
CA GLN A 24 91.17 -23.14 57.81
C GLN A 24 90.62 -21.72 57.43
N TYR A 25 91.16 -21.04 56.44
CA TYR A 25 90.74 -19.69 56.04
C TYR A 25 89.66 -19.63 54.97
N TYR A 26 89.50 -20.74 54.18
CA TYR A 26 88.49 -20.77 53.11
C TYR A 26 87.05 -20.90 53.66
N PHE A 27 86.91 -21.58 54.74
CA PHE A 27 85.62 -21.90 55.29
C PHE A 27 84.89 -20.61 55.80
N PRO A 28 85.51 -19.72 56.53
CA PRO A 28 84.90 -18.43 56.94
C PRO A 28 84.62 -17.51 55.75
N LEU A 29 85.49 -17.52 54.74
CA LEU A 29 85.27 -16.72 53.51
C LEU A 29 84.05 -17.19 52.68
N ILE A 30 83.88 -18.47 52.54
CA ILE A 30 82.73 -19.11 51.87
C ILE A 30 81.46 -18.80 52.61
N ILE A 31 81.47 -18.89 53.94
CA ILE A 31 80.31 -18.56 54.82
C ILE A 31 79.97 -17.08 54.63
N PHE A 32 80.96 -16.19 54.60
CA PHE A 32 80.77 -14.74 54.46
C PHE A 32 80.17 -14.44 53.06
N CYS A 33 80.63 -15.06 51.98
CA CYS A 33 80.07 -14.93 50.66
C CYS A 33 78.63 -15.46 50.56
N LEU A 34 78.35 -16.63 51.19
CA LEU A 34 77.00 -17.15 51.28
C LEU A 34 76.07 -16.24 52.08
N LEU A 35 76.52 -15.66 53.17
CA LEU A 35 75.75 -14.67 53.93
C LEU A 35 75.45 -13.43 53.14
N LEU A 36 76.46 -12.91 52.37
CA LEU A 36 76.21 -11.78 51.45
C LEU A 36 75.20 -12.10 50.37
N LEU A 37 75.22 -13.31 49.79
CA LEU A 37 74.24 -13.80 48.81
C LEU A 37 72.85 -13.91 49.43
N ILE A 38 72.76 -14.44 50.66
CA ILE A 38 71.49 -14.52 51.42
C ILE A 38 70.94 -13.13 51.72
N VAL A 39 71.77 -12.20 52.18
CA VAL A 39 71.36 -10.81 52.44
C VAL A 39 70.91 -10.14 51.17
N GLY A 40 71.69 -10.31 50.08
CA GLY A 40 71.31 -9.78 48.73
C GLY A 40 69.98 -10.36 48.24
N TYR A 41 69.78 -11.67 48.45
CA TYR A 41 68.51 -12.32 48.12
C TYR A 41 67.33 -11.78 48.94
N ILE A 42 67.50 -11.61 50.25
CA ILE A 42 66.48 -11.07 51.16
C ILE A 42 66.12 -9.63 50.73
N ILE A 43 67.14 -8.79 50.45
CA ILE A 43 66.91 -7.42 49.96
C ILE A 43 66.12 -7.41 48.66
N ARG A 44 66.51 -8.31 47.70
CA ARG A 44 65.83 -8.40 46.40
C ARG A 44 64.39 -8.89 46.54
N VAL A 45 64.13 -9.88 47.41
CA VAL A 45 62.77 -10.35 47.72
C VAL A 45 61.94 -9.26 48.37
N LYS A 46 62.51 -8.47 49.31
CA LYS A 46 61.84 -7.31 49.90
C LYS A 46 61.48 -6.25 48.87
N GLN A 47 62.41 -5.94 47.95
CA GLN A 47 62.16 -4.99 46.85
C GLN A 47 61.06 -5.51 45.91
N ILE A 48 61.11 -6.79 45.47
CA ILE A 48 60.09 -7.39 44.64
C ILE A 48 58.70 -7.35 45.32
N ASN A 49 58.63 -7.69 46.59
CA ASN A 49 57.39 -7.69 47.35
C ASN A 49 56.84 -6.26 47.56
N SER A 50 57.71 -5.29 47.78
CA SER A 50 57.34 -3.85 47.84
C SER A 50 56.79 -3.36 46.53
N THR A 51 57.47 -3.71 45.41
CA THR A 51 57.02 -3.34 44.05
C THR A 51 55.71 -4.04 43.68
N LYS A 52 55.54 -5.32 44.04
CA LYS A 52 54.25 -6.04 43.86
C LYS A 52 53.10 -5.36 44.61
N ARG A 53 53.33 -4.97 45.88
CA ARG A 53 52.30 -4.24 46.68
C ARG A 53 51.95 -2.90 46.08
N LYS A 54 52.93 -2.10 45.61
CA LYS A 54 52.71 -0.83 44.91
C LYS A 54 51.92 -1.03 43.63
N LEU A 55 52.30 -2.03 42.84
CA LEU A 55 51.60 -2.37 41.58
C LEU A 55 50.16 -2.82 41.84
N ALA A 56 49.93 -3.70 42.81
CA ALA A 56 48.60 -4.14 43.20
C ALA A 56 47.71 -2.96 43.64
N PHE A 57 48.26 -2.04 44.42
CA PHE A 57 47.54 -0.83 44.84
C PHE A 57 47.19 0.08 43.65
N LEU A 58 48.11 0.26 42.69
CA LEU A 58 47.88 1.06 41.51
C LEU A 58 46.84 0.40 40.59
N VAL A 59 46.91 -0.92 40.46
CA VAL A 59 45.92 -1.69 39.69
C VAL A 59 44.53 -1.56 40.31
N ASP A 60 44.40 -1.76 41.63
CA ASP A 60 43.10 -1.60 42.32
C ASP A 60 42.56 -0.18 42.18
N LYS A 61 43.42 0.84 42.37
CA LYS A 61 43.02 2.24 42.17
C LYS A 61 42.54 2.53 40.74
N ARG A 62 43.27 2.03 39.76
CA ARG A 62 42.88 2.21 38.34
C ARG A 62 41.61 1.45 38.01
N THR A 63 41.46 0.20 38.48
CA THR A 63 40.26 -0.59 38.28
C THR A 63 39.02 0.09 38.84
N LYS A 64 39.12 0.65 40.06
CA LYS A 64 38.02 1.43 40.67
C LYS A 64 37.69 2.69 39.87
N THR A 65 38.72 3.36 39.33
CA THR A 65 38.50 4.55 38.50
C THR A 65 37.82 4.17 37.18
N ILE A 66 38.28 3.09 36.52
CA ILE A 66 37.69 2.60 35.27
C ILE A 66 36.23 2.14 35.50
N SER A 67 35.95 1.43 36.60
CA SER A 67 34.59 1.03 36.96
C SER A 67 33.66 2.25 37.10
N ARG A 68 34.09 3.27 37.84
CA ARG A 68 33.30 4.51 37.98
C ARG A 68 33.09 5.24 36.66
N GLN A 69 34.11 5.31 35.81
CA GLN A 69 33.99 5.91 34.48
C GLN A 69 33.03 5.10 33.58
N LYS A 70 33.08 3.77 33.67
CA LYS A 70 32.13 2.91 32.94
C LYS A 70 30.70 3.18 33.40
N ASP A 71 30.44 3.19 34.70
CA ASP A 71 29.11 3.47 35.27
C ASP A 71 28.60 4.86 34.82
N GLN A 72 29.48 5.87 34.82
CA GLN A 72 29.15 7.21 34.34
C GLN A 72 28.80 7.24 32.82
N ILE A 73 29.59 6.52 32.01
CA ILE A 73 29.34 6.43 30.56
C ILE A 73 28.01 5.69 30.27
N GLU A 74 27.75 4.63 31.04
CA GLU A 74 26.49 3.89 30.89
C GLU A 74 25.27 4.77 31.23
N GLU A 75 25.36 5.54 32.33
CA GLU A 75 24.28 6.47 32.69
C GLU A 75 24.14 7.62 31.68
N GLN A 76 25.23 8.18 31.17
CA GLN A 76 25.19 9.18 30.11
C GLN A 76 24.55 8.62 28.83
N ASN A 77 24.93 7.42 28.43
CA ASN A 77 24.33 6.77 27.25
C ASN A 77 22.83 6.53 27.44
N ARG A 78 22.41 6.16 28.65
CA ARG A 78 20.99 5.99 29.00
C ARG A 78 20.22 7.32 28.87
N LEU A 79 20.76 8.39 29.36
CA LEU A 79 20.15 9.73 29.29
C LEU A 79 20.08 10.23 27.84
N VAL A 80 21.17 10.09 27.09
CA VAL A 80 21.21 10.45 25.65
C VAL A 80 20.19 9.66 24.85
N LYS A 81 20.03 8.36 25.14
CA LYS A 81 19.01 7.52 24.50
C LYS A 81 17.60 8.02 24.81
N LEU A 82 17.30 8.31 26.08
CA LEU A 82 15.99 8.85 26.47
C LEU A 82 15.68 10.19 25.80
N GLU A 83 16.65 11.08 25.73
CA GLU A 83 16.48 12.38 25.07
C GLU A 83 16.28 12.24 23.55
N ARG A 84 17.01 11.31 22.93
CA ARG A 84 16.83 10.96 21.52
C ARG A 84 15.44 10.38 21.26
N ASP A 85 15.00 9.41 22.07
CA ASP A 85 13.69 8.78 21.91
C ASP A 85 12.57 9.82 22.05
N LYS A 86 12.69 10.74 23.02
CA LYS A 86 11.75 11.85 23.20
C LYS A 86 11.76 12.84 22.03
N SER A 87 12.94 13.15 21.50
CA SER A 87 13.07 14.00 20.31
C SER A 87 12.44 13.35 19.08
N ASP A 88 12.60 12.03 18.95
CA ASP A 88 12.01 11.25 17.86
C ASP A 88 10.48 11.24 17.93
N GLU A 89 9.92 11.05 19.12
CA GLU A 89 8.48 11.13 19.37
C GLU A 89 7.92 12.52 19.01
N LEU A 90 8.59 13.59 19.42
CA LEU A 90 8.18 14.95 19.07
C LEU A 90 8.21 15.23 17.58
N LEU A 91 9.19 14.69 16.85
CA LEU A 91 9.25 14.81 15.38
C LEU A 91 8.13 14.02 14.70
N LEU A 92 7.83 12.82 15.19
CA LEU A 92 6.75 11.98 14.66
C LEU A 92 5.35 12.58 14.89
N ASN A 93 5.19 13.42 15.92
CA ASN A 93 3.95 14.18 16.14
C ASN A 93 3.70 15.28 15.10
N VAL A 94 4.72 15.66 14.32
CA VAL A 94 4.64 16.78 13.35
C VAL A 94 4.85 16.32 11.92
N LEU A 95 5.61 15.23 11.70
CA LEU A 95 6.01 14.75 10.38
C LEU A 95 5.72 13.25 10.22
N PRO A 96 5.32 12.79 9.03
CA PRO A 96 5.20 11.37 8.72
C PRO A 96 6.53 10.61 8.95
N GLN A 97 6.46 9.34 9.34
CA GLN A 97 7.63 8.54 9.71
C GLN A 97 8.73 8.50 8.64
N ASN A 98 8.35 8.27 7.39
CA ASN A 98 9.28 8.25 6.24
C ASN A 98 10.00 9.60 6.04
N ILE A 99 9.34 10.70 6.35
CA ILE A 99 9.89 12.06 6.28
C ILE A 99 10.87 12.30 7.44
N VAL A 100 10.55 11.83 8.64
CA VAL A 100 11.45 11.88 9.80
C VAL A 100 12.73 11.08 9.54
N GLU A 101 12.62 9.88 8.98
CA GLU A 101 13.76 9.05 8.61
C GLU A 101 14.66 9.73 7.56
N GLU A 102 14.06 10.34 6.53
CA GLU A 102 14.79 11.08 5.52
C GLU A 102 15.49 12.32 6.09
N LEU A 103 14.78 13.09 6.94
CA LEU A 103 15.33 14.27 7.61
C LEU A 103 16.53 13.91 8.51
N LYS A 104 16.42 12.83 9.29
CA LYS A 104 17.50 12.36 10.17
C LYS A 104 18.72 11.86 9.38
N SER A 105 18.49 11.14 8.28
CA SER A 105 19.58 10.54 7.50
C SER A 105 20.31 11.53 6.59
N LYS A 106 19.59 12.51 6.03
CA LYS A 106 20.10 13.43 5.01
C LYS A 106 20.17 14.89 5.46
N GLY A 107 19.61 15.23 6.62
CA GLY A 107 19.51 16.62 7.11
C GLY A 107 18.52 17.50 6.33
N GLN A 108 17.90 16.98 5.29
CA GLN A 108 16.91 17.67 4.45
C GLN A 108 15.93 16.67 3.84
N VAL A 109 14.74 17.14 3.49
CA VAL A 109 13.71 16.33 2.82
C VAL A 109 13.58 16.80 1.39
N ALA A 110 13.67 15.87 0.43
CA ALA A 110 13.48 16.19 -0.97
C ALA A 110 12.01 16.43 -1.29
N ILE A 111 11.74 17.40 -2.16
CA ILE A 111 10.42 17.59 -2.76
C ILE A 111 10.18 16.42 -3.73
N LYS A 112 9.07 15.69 -3.54
CA LYS A 112 8.75 14.50 -4.35
C LYS A 112 7.37 14.65 -4.98
N SER A 113 7.25 14.16 -6.22
CA SER A 113 5.97 13.99 -6.90
C SER A 113 5.44 12.58 -6.62
N TYR A 114 4.17 12.52 -6.23
CA TYR A 114 3.45 11.27 -5.99
C TYR A 114 2.24 11.22 -6.91
N GLN A 115 2.09 10.11 -7.62
CA GLN A 115 0.98 9.93 -8.55
C GLN A 115 -0.21 9.29 -7.87
N ASN A 116 -1.41 9.71 -8.28
CA ASN A 116 -2.69 9.12 -7.87
C ASN A 116 -2.89 9.01 -6.34
N VAL A 117 -2.49 10.03 -5.60
CA VAL A 117 -2.71 10.15 -4.16
C VAL A 117 -4.17 10.52 -3.90
N SER A 118 -4.80 9.93 -2.89
CA SER A 118 -6.15 10.27 -2.47
C SER A 118 -6.14 11.31 -1.36
N VAL A 119 -6.69 12.48 -1.64
CA VAL A 119 -6.77 13.62 -0.72
C VAL A 119 -8.19 13.69 -0.17
N ILE A 120 -8.32 13.74 1.16
CA ILE A 120 -9.59 13.91 1.87
C ILE A 120 -9.64 15.26 2.58
N PHE A 121 -10.71 15.99 2.33
CA PHE A 121 -11.11 17.18 3.09
C PHE A 121 -12.38 16.90 3.88
N ILE A 122 -12.38 17.32 5.15
CA ILE A 122 -13.54 17.28 6.03
C ILE A 122 -13.71 18.68 6.59
N ASP A 123 -14.90 19.23 6.52
CA ASP A 123 -15.19 20.62 6.90
C ASP A 123 -16.50 20.70 7.71
N ILE A 124 -16.54 21.58 8.72
CA ILE A 124 -17.72 21.73 9.56
C ILE A 124 -18.69 22.70 8.90
N VAL A 125 -19.94 22.28 8.75
CA VAL A 125 -20.96 23.07 8.07
C VAL A 125 -21.34 24.27 8.91
N GLY A 126 -21.18 25.49 8.34
CA GLY A 126 -21.59 26.70 8.98
C GLY A 126 -20.79 27.13 10.21
N PHE A 127 -19.53 26.64 10.33
CA PHE A 127 -18.66 26.90 11.48
C PHE A 127 -18.54 28.39 11.84
N THR A 128 -18.49 29.29 10.87
CA THR A 128 -18.47 30.75 11.14
C THR A 128 -19.63 31.20 12.01
N LYS A 129 -20.86 30.73 11.72
CA LYS A 129 -22.06 31.07 12.51
C LYS A 129 -22.01 30.39 13.90
N ILE A 130 -21.45 29.19 13.98
CA ILE A 130 -21.25 28.48 15.25
C ILE A 130 -20.25 29.27 16.10
N ALA A 131 -19.17 29.77 15.51
CA ALA A 131 -18.13 30.53 16.18
C ALA A 131 -18.63 31.87 16.73
N GLU A 132 -19.55 32.55 16.03
CA GLU A 132 -20.16 33.80 16.48
C GLU A 132 -21.01 33.63 17.75
N ARG A 133 -21.55 32.42 18.00
CA ARG A 133 -22.51 32.16 19.08
C ARG A 133 -21.89 31.48 20.31
N ASN A 134 -20.70 30.96 20.18
CA ASN A 134 -20.07 30.12 21.19
C ASN A 134 -18.79 30.76 21.76
N ASN A 135 -18.43 30.40 22.98
CA ASN A 135 -17.18 30.80 23.61
C ASN A 135 -15.97 30.21 22.84
N PRO A 136 -14.93 31.01 22.48
CA PRO A 136 -13.77 30.54 21.74
C PRO A 136 -13.05 29.34 22.39
N THR A 137 -12.91 29.33 23.71
CA THR A 137 -12.27 28.22 24.43
C THR A 137 -13.06 26.92 24.29
N TYR A 138 -14.40 27.00 24.39
CA TYR A 138 -15.28 25.85 24.17
C TYR A 138 -15.14 25.31 22.74
N LEU A 139 -15.12 26.21 21.76
CA LEU A 139 -14.97 25.83 20.34
C LEU A 139 -13.65 25.11 20.07
N VAL A 140 -12.54 25.67 20.58
CA VAL A 140 -11.20 25.08 20.39
C VAL A 140 -11.12 23.69 21.05
N ASN A 141 -11.65 23.54 22.26
CA ASN A 141 -11.67 22.24 22.93
C ASN A 141 -12.52 21.23 22.15
N LYS A 142 -13.71 21.60 21.73
CA LYS A 142 -14.60 20.71 20.95
C LYS A 142 -14.02 20.35 19.58
N LEU A 143 -13.33 21.29 18.90
CA LEU A 143 -12.56 21.00 17.68
C LEU A 143 -11.42 20.02 17.93
N ASN A 144 -10.67 20.25 19.03
CA ASN A 144 -9.57 19.37 19.39
C ASN A 144 -10.04 17.94 19.66
N ASP A 145 -11.12 17.78 20.42
CA ASP A 145 -11.71 16.47 20.68
C ASP A 145 -12.16 15.79 19.38
N LEU A 146 -12.85 16.52 18.50
CA LEU A 146 -13.30 15.99 17.22
C LEU A 146 -12.14 15.62 16.30
N PHE A 147 -11.13 16.47 16.19
CA PHE A 147 -9.96 16.18 15.35
C PHE A 147 -9.12 15.05 15.91
N SER A 148 -9.07 14.83 17.22
CA SER A 148 -8.41 13.66 17.84
C SER A 148 -9.10 12.35 17.44
N GLU A 149 -10.43 12.35 17.33
CA GLU A 149 -11.18 11.21 16.81
C GLU A 149 -10.89 10.99 15.30
N PHE A 150 -10.80 12.07 14.52
CA PHE A 150 -10.43 11.97 13.11
C PHE A 150 -8.99 11.50 12.92
N ASP A 151 -8.05 11.89 13.80
CA ASP A 151 -6.68 11.40 13.83
C ASP A 151 -6.66 9.88 14.06
N SER A 152 -7.41 9.39 15.04
CA SER A 152 -7.53 7.96 15.34
C SER A 152 -8.08 7.15 14.17
N ILE A 153 -9.10 7.69 13.46
CA ILE A 153 -9.64 7.06 12.25
C ILE A 153 -8.62 7.11 11.11
N SER A 154 -7.93 8.24 10.92
CA SER A 154 -6.91 8.38 9.88
C SER A 154 -5.77 7.38 10.08
N GLU A 155 -5.27 7.22 11.29
CA GLU A 155 -4.25 6.24 11.65
C GLU A 155 -4.73 4.80 11.36
N LYS A 156 -5.95 4.45 11.78
CA LYS A 156 -6.56 3.14 11.52
C LYS A 156 -6.59 2.78 10.02
N TYR A 157 -6.77 3.78 9.15
CA TYR A 157 -6.82 3.60 7.70
C TYR A 157 -5.53 3.97 6.97
N ASN A 158 -4.42 4.15 7.70
CA ASN A 158 -3.12 4.49 7.11
C ASN A 158 -3.16 5.77 6.26
N LEU A 159 -3.84 6.79 6.75
CA LEU A 159 -3.84 8.12 6.17
C LEU A 159 -2.89 9.04 6.92
N ASP A 160 -2.10 9.81 6.19
CA ASP A 160 -1.25 10.85 6.77
C ASP A 160 -2.07 12.14 6.96
N LYS A 161 -2.24 12.58 8.20
CA LYS A 161 -2.74 13.92 8.47
C LYS A 161 -1.73 14.94 7.99
N ILE A 162 -2.18 15.89 7.18
CA ILE A 162 -1.32 16.97 6.69
C ILE A 162 -1.42 18.18 7.59
N LYS A 163 -2.62 18.70 7.79
CA LYS A 163 -2.89 19.87 8.63
C LYS A 163 -4.37 20.10 8.85
N THR A 164 -4.68 20.98 9.78
CA THR A 164 -5.99 21.61 9.88
C THR A 164 -5.93 23.03 9.29
N ILE A 165 -7.01 23.48 8.66
CA ILE A 165 -7.15 24.81 8.06
C ILE A 165 -8.42 25.43 8.64
N GLY A 166 -8.29 26.08 9.80
CA GLY A 166 -9.44 26.51 10.59
C GLY A 166 -10.25 25.30 11.09
N ASP A 167 -11.48 25.18 10.64
CA ASP A 167 -12.40 24.08 10.93
C ASP A 167 -12.33 22.92 9.92
N ALA A 168 -11.46 23.01 8.93
CA ALA A 168 -11.23 21.95 7.96
C ALA A 168 -10.08 21.04 8.36
N TYR A 169 -10.28 19.72 8.20
CA TYR A 169 -9.28 18.67 8.40
C TYR A 169 -8.80 18.15 7.03
N LEU A 170 -7.50 18.09 6.83
CA LEU A 170 -6.86 17.61 5.61
C LEU A 170 -5.97 16.40 5.90
N ALA A 171 -6.27 15.29 5.26
CA ALA A 171 -5.43 14.10 5.27
C ALA A 171 -5.27 13.50 3.86
N VAL A 172 -4.30 12.60 3.72
CA VAL A 172 -4.01 11.94 2.45
C VAL A 172 -3.72 10.47 2.64
N GLY A 173 -4.09 9.67 1.65
CA GLY A 173 -3.67 8.28 1.53
C GLY A 173 -2.83 8.08 0.28
N GLY A 174 -1.75 7.28 0.37
CA GLY A 174 -0.98 6.87 -0.80
C GLY A 174 0.32 7.62 -1.04
N ILE A 175 0.82 8.36 -0.08
CA ILE A 175 2.19 8.89 -0.15
C ILE A 175 3.16 7.71 -0.04
N GLY A 176 3.63 7.20 -1.20
CA GLY A 176 4.49 6.01 -1.27
C GLY A 176 3.75 4.66 -1.19
N GLY A 177 2.41 4.66 -1.27
CA GLY A 177 1.56 3.47 -1.22
C GLY A 177 0.92 3.09 -2.55
N GLN A 178 0.13 2.01 -2.53
CA GLN A 178 -0.65 1.56 -3.68
C GLN A 178 -1.92 2.41 -3.86
N VAL A 179 -2.20 2.84 -5.09
CA VAL A 179 -3.32 3.74 -5.43
C VAL A 179 -4.67 3.17 -5.01
N GLU A 180 -4.96 1.93 -5.41
CA GLU A 180 -6.26 1.30 -5.15
C GLU A 180 -6.51 1.18 -3.64
N LEU A 181 -5.55 0.64 -2.89
CA LEU A 181 -5.68 0.49 -1.44
C LEU A 181 -5.81 1.85 -0.74
N SER A 182 -5.06 2.84 -1.18
CA SER A 182 -5.10 4.19 -0.61
C SER A 182 -6.44 4.87 -0.82
N SER A 183 -7.02 4.73 -2.01
CA SER A 183 -8.36 5.26 -2.31
C SER A 183 -9.45 4.54 -1.53
N ILE A 184 -9.37 3.20 -1.42
CA ILE A 184 -10.26 2.40 -0.58
C ILE A 184 -10.18 2.84 0.88
N ASN A 185 -8.99 3.04 1.40
CA ASN A 185 -8.76 3.46 2.78
C ASN A 185 -9.30 4.88 3.02
N CYS A 186 -9.06 5.84 2.12
CA CYS A 186 -9.61 7.19 2.23
C CYS A 186 -11.15 7.19 2.25
N VAL A 187 -11.78 6.43 1.36
CA VAL A 187 -13.25 6.35 1.31
C VAL A 187 -13.79 5.60 2.54
N SER A 188 -13.10 4.55 3.00
CA SER A 188 -13.49 3.85 4.24
C SER A 188 -13.39 4.74 5.47
N ALA A 189 -12.32 5.55 5.58
CA ALA A 189 -12.16 6.54 6.65
C ALA A 189 -13.27 7.60 6.59
N ALA A 190 -13.59 8.10 5.40
CA ALA A 190 -14.68 9.07 5.19
C ALA A 190 -16.03 8.51 5.67
N LEU A 191 -16.33 7.26 5.36
CA LEU A 191 -17.57 6.59 5.82
C LEU A 191 -17.58 6.38 7.34
N GLU A 192 -16.45 6.02 7.95
CA GLU A 192 -16.34 5.85 9.40
C GLU A 192 -16.48 7.17 10.14
N ILE A 193 -15.88 8.26 9.62
CA ILE A 193 -16.08 9.63 10.14
C ILE A 193 -17.54 10.04 10.04
N GLN A 194 -18.19 9.77 8.92
CA GLN A 194 -19.62 10.01 8.78
C GLN A 194 -20.45 9.23 9.82
N LEU A 195 -20.12 7.98 10.07
CA LEU A 195 -20.77 7.16 11.09
C LEU A 195 -20.54 7.70 12.50
N LEU A 196 -19.31 8.12 12.81
CA LEU A 196 -18.98 8.81 14.08
C LEU A 196 -19.83 10.04 14.27
N MET A 197 -19.91 10.91 13.26
CA MET A 197 -20.68 12.14 13.33
C MET A 197 -22.18 11.88 13.52
N ASN A 198 -22.72 10.83 12.89
CA ASN A 198 -24.12 10.41 13.12
C ASN A 198 -24.35 9.98 14.57
N LYS A 199 -23.43 9.21 15.17
CA LYS A 199 -23.53 8.81 16.58
C LYS A 199 -23.45 10.00 17.52
N LEU A 200 -22.54 10.95 17.24
CA LEU A 200 -22.42 12.19 18.01
C LEU A 200 -23.69 13.04 17.93
N LYS A 201 -24.31 13.11 16.76
CA LYS A 201 -25.62 13.77 16.55
C LYS A 201 -26.71 13.11 17.38
N ASP A 202 -26.85 11.78 17.30
CA ASP A 202 -27.88 11.07 18.04
C ASP A 202 -27.71 11.25 19.56
N PHE A 203 -26.46 11.21 20.04
CA PHE A 203 -26.14 11.46 21.43
C PHE A 203 -26.46 12.91 21.87
N ALA A 204 -26.05 13.92 21.11
CA ALA A 204 -26.33 15.32 21.40
C ALA A 204 -27.84 15.61 21.34
N SER A 205 -28.55 15.05 20.34
CA SER A 205 -30.00 15.18 20.21
C SER A 205 -30.75 14.58 21.41
N SER A 206 -30.26 13.45 21.95
CA SER A 206 -30.86 12.82 23.16
C SER A 206 -30.72 13.69 24.41
N LYS A 207 -29.72 14.61 24.43
CA LYS A 207 -29.49 15.57 25.51
C LYS A 207 -29.98 16.98 25.24
N ASN A 208 -30.59 17.19 24.07
CA ASN A 208 -31.01 18.52 23.59
C ASN A 208 -29.82 19.49 23.48
N GLU A 209 -28.63 18.98 23.10
CA GLU A 209 -27.40 19.72 22.88
C GLU A 209 -27.18 20.03 21.41
N GLU A 210 -26.37 21.08 21.12
CA GLU A 210 -25.98 21.43 19.74
C GLU A 210 -25.01 20.39 19.17
N TYR A 211 -25.27 19.89 17.95
CA TYR A 211 -24.39 19.02 17.19
C TYR A 211 -23.83 19.73 15.96
N TRP A 212 -22.65 19.27 15.53
CA TRP A 212 -22.02 19.80 14.33
C TRP A 212 -22.19 18.82 13.17
N GLU A 213 -22.38 19.40 12.00
CA GLU A 213 -22.48 18.67 10.74
C GLU A 213 -21.17 18.78 9.98
N VAL A 214 -20.78 17.75 9.23
CA VAL A 214 -19.60 17.77 8.39
C VAL A 214 -19.94 17.50 6.94
N ARG A 215 -19.12 18.06 6.05
CA ARG A 215 -19.04 17.72 4.63
C ARG A 215 -17.71 17.02 4.39
N ILE A 216 -17.73 15.98 3.57
CA ILE A 216 -16.53 15.22 3.25
C ILE A 216 -16.37 15.18 1.75
N GLY A 217 -15.13 15.45 1.28
CA GLY A 217 -14.76 15.38 -0.13
C GLY A 217 -13.48 14.57 -0.31
N VAL A 218 -13.48 13.65 -1.28
CA VAL A 218 -12.29 12.86 -1.64
C VAL A 218 -12.00 12.99 -3.13
N HIS A 219 -10.72 13.25 -3.44
CA HIS A 219 -10.24 13.30 -4.82
C HIS A 219 -8.90 12.56 -4.95
N THR A 220 -8.76 11.80 -6.02
CA THR A 220 -7.52 11.07 -6.34
C THR A 220 -6.83 11.70 -7.55
N GLY A 221 -5.56 12.03 -7.40
CA GLY A 221 -4.73 12.66 -8.44
C GLY A 221 -3.29 12.87 -7.99
N ASP A 222 -2.49 13.49 -8.83
CA ASP A 222 -1.07 13.70 -8.57
C ASP A 222 -0.85 14.86 -7.61
N VAL A 223 0.08 14.70 -6.67
CA VAL A 223 0.49 15.74 -5.73
C VAL A 223 2.02 15.86 -5.68
N ILE A 224 2.47 17.04 -5.30
CA ILE A 224 3.85 17.27 -4.90
C ILE A 224 3.82 17.39 -3.37
N ALA A 225 4.67 16.63 -2.68
CA ALA A 225 4.79 16.71 -1.22
C ALA A 225 6.23 17.05 -0.83
N GLY A 226 6.38 17.82 0.24
CA GLY A 226 7.71 18.20 0.73
C GLY A 226 7.64 19.08 1.96
N VAL A 227 8.81 19.30 2.55
CA VAL A 227 8.98 20.17 3.70
C VAL A 227 9.31 21.58 3.22
N LEU A 228 8.53 22.56 3.68
CA LEU A 228 8.76 23.97 3.42
C LEU A 228 9.30 24.66 4.67
N GLY A 229 10.18 25.64 4.43
CA GLY A 229 10.78 26.46 5.47
C GLY A 229 12.11 25.92 5.99
N THR A 230 12.95 26.85 6.50
CA THR A 230 14.25 26.51 7.07
C THR A 230 14.28 26.58 8.62
N LYS A 231 13.48 27.48 9.21
CA LYS A 231 13.41 27.68 10.65
C LYS A 231 12.14 27.10 11.28
N ARG A 232 11.02 27.18 10.55
CA ARG A 232 9.75 26.54 10.90
C ARG A 232 9.40 25.60 9.76
N ILE A 233 9.76 24.36 9.95
CA ILE A 233 9.49 23.31 8.96
C ILE A 233 8.02 22.90 9.03
N ALA A 234 7.38 22.83 7.87
CA ALA A 234 6.04 22.28 7.71
C ALA A 234 6.03 21.33 6.52
N TYR A 235 5.56 20.12 6.75
CA TYR A 235 5.27 19.17 5.67
C TYR A 235 3.92 19.53 5.07
N ASP A 236 3.87 19.67 3.76
CA ASP A 236 2.64 20.03 3.06
C ASP A 236 2.58 19.34 1.68
N ILE A 237 1.38 19.32 1.11
CA ILE A 237 1.09 18.81 -0.22
C ILE A 237 0.60 19.93 -1.14
N PHE A 238 1.03 19.87 -2.40
CA PHE A 238 0.76 20.88 -3.42
C PHE A 238 0.26 20.25 -4.69
N GLY A 239 -0.53 20.98 -5.44
CA GLY A 239 -1.02 20.59 -6.74
C GLY A 239 -2.51 20.85 -6.92
N ASN A 240 -2.97 20.71 -8.16
CA ASN A 240 -4.38 20.91 -8.50
C ASN A 240 -5.29 19.91 -7.80
N THR A 241 -4.78 18.73 -7.48
CA THR A 241 -5.47 17.66 -6.74
C THR A 241 -6.01 18.15 -5.39
N VAL A 242 -5.21 18.92 -4.64
CA VAL A 242 -5.63 19.49 -3.36
C VAL A 242 -6.79 20.47 -3.54
N ASN A 243 -6.69 21.32 -4.56
CA ASN A 243 -7.73 22.30 -4.89
C ASN A 243 -9.04 21.62 -5.33
N ILE A 244 -8.94 20.55 -6.13
CA ILE A 244 -10.11 19.79 -6.56
C ILE A 244 -10.74 19.09 -5.35
N ALA A 245 -9.95 18.46 -4.47
CA ALA A 245 -10.47 17.80 -3.25
C ALA A 245 -11.26 18.78 -2.37
N LYS A 246 -10.74 20.01 -2.14
CA LYS A 246 -11.49 21.06 -1.41
C LYS A 246 -12.79 21.45 -2.11
N ARG A 247 -12.82 21.45 -3.45
CA ARG A 247 -14.05 21.76 -4.20
C ARG A 247 -15.06 20.62 -4.15
N ILE A 248 -14.60 19.37 -4.20
CA ILE A 248 -15.45 18.19 -3.99
C ILE A 248 -16.12 18.29 -2.62
N GLU A 249 -15.34 18.62 -1.57
CA GLU A 249 -15.89 18.84 -0.22
C GLU A 249 -16.90 19.99 -0.21
N SER A 250 -16.54 21.18 -0.71
CA SER A 250 -17.40 22.38 -0.64
C SER A 250 -18.69 22.24 -1.45
N ASN A 251 -18.73 21.34 -2.43
CA ASN A 251 -19.93 20.96 -3.17
C ASN A 251 -20.63 19.72 -2.60
N SER A 252 -20.18 19.20 -1.45
CA SER A 252 -20.88 18.13 -0.74
C SER A 252 -22.07 18.66 0.04
N GLU A 253 -23.03 17.77 0.29
CA GLU A 253 -24.10 18.02 1.27
C GLU A 253 -23.66 17.54 2.65
N PRO A 254 -24.22 18.11 3.73
CA PRO A 254 -24.05 17.56 5.07
C PRO A 254 -24.37 16.05 5.10
N TRP A 255 -23.64 15.30 5.90
CA TRP A 255 -23.84 13.85 6.06
C TRP A 255 -23.60 13.01 4.80
N LYS A 256 -22.88 13.55 3.81
CA LYS A 256 -22.53 12.84 2.57
C LYS A 256 -21.02 12.80 2.37
N VAL A 257 -20.57 11.65 1.86
CA VAL A 257 -19.21 11.50 1.32
C VAL A 257 -19.27 11.72 -0.17
N ASN A 258 -18.66 12.82 -0.64
CA ASN A 258 -18.63 13.21 -2.05
C ASN A 258 -17.27 12.87 -2.64
N ILE A 259 -17.24 12.22 -3.80
CA ILE A 259 -16.00 11.83 -4.47
C ILE A 259 -15.98 12.28 -5.92
N SER A 260 -14.78 12.48 -6.46
CA SER A 260 -14.59 12.78 -7.88
C SER A 260 -14.71 11.53 -8.76
N GLU A 261 -14.83 11.74 -10.06
CA GLU A 261 -14.80 10.65 -11.05
C GLU A 261 -13.51 9.84 -10.99
N SER A 262 -12.35 10.47 -10.77
CA SER A 262 -11.08 9.76 -10.63
C SER A 262 -11.07 8.82 -9.43
N THR A 263 -11.57 9.27 -8.28
CA THR A 263 -11.73 8.40 -7.10
C THR A 263 -12.75 7.30 -7.36
N TYR A 264 -13.91 7.66 -7.97
CA TYR A 264 -14.94 6.68 -8.31
C TYR A 264 -14.42 5.54 -9.17
N LYS A 265 -13.62 5.81 -10.21
CA LYS A 265 -13.03 4.79 -11.06
C LYS A 265 -12.19 3.76 -10.30
N VAL A 266 -11.53 4.17 -9.23
CA VAL A 266 -10.71 3.30 -8.39
C VAL A 266 -11.55 2.47 -7.42
N VAL A 267 -12.63 3.06 -6.85
CA VAL A 267 -13.33 2.45 -5.72
C VAL A 267 -14.69 1.81 -6.08
N LYS A 268 -15.18 2.02 -7.30
CA LYS A 268 -16.53 1.59 -7.75
C LYS A 268 -16.83 0.10 -7.54
N THR A 269 -15.80 -0.74 -7.55
CA THR A 269 -15.92 -2.19 -7.32
C THR A 269 -16.34 -2.50 -5.88
N PHE A 270 -15.91 -1.69 -4.91
CA PHE A 270 -16.05 -1.99 -3.48
C PHE A 270 -17.10 -1.16 -2.77
N PHE A 271 -17.57 -0.07 -3.39
CA PHE A 271 -18.48 0.87 -2.77
C PHE A 271 -19.70 1.14 -3.64
N ASN A 272 -20.85 1.19 -3.00
CA ASN A 272 -22.08 1.61 -3.64
C ASN A 272 -22.07 3.13 -3.81
N CYS A 273 -22.07 3.58 -5.05
CA CYS A 273 -21.98 4.99 -5.39
C CYS A 273 -23.17 5.44 -6.24
N SER A 274 -23.66 6.67 -6.02
CA SER A 274 -24.68 7.31 -6.83
C SER A 274 -24.13 8.53 -7.56
N SER A 275 -24.36 8.61 -8.88
CA SER A 275 -23.91 9.74 -9.70
C SER A 275 -24.66 11.02 -9.35
N ARG A 276 -23.92 12.12 -9.24
CA ARG A 276 -24.45 13.49 -9.13
C ARG A 276 -24.39 14.25 -10.45
N GLY A 277 -23.84 13.65 -11.49
CA GLY A 277 -23.59 14.29 -12.77
C GLY A 277 -22.42 15.30 -12.73
N LYS A 278 -22.40 16.19 -13.70
CA LYS A 278 -21.45 17.30 -13.79
C LYS A 278 -21.86 18.43 -12.87
N ILE A 279 -20.97 18.84 -11.99
CA ILE A 279 -21.15 19.97 -11.09
C ILE A 279 -20.16 21.06 -11.49
N SER A 280 -20.68 22.23 -11.83
CA SER A 280 -19.87 23.38 -12.19
C SER A 280 -19.15 23.92 -10.96
N THR A 281 -17.82 24.04 -11.07
CA THR A 281 -16.99 24.50 -9.97
C THR A 281 -16.20 25.75 -10.35
N LYS A 282 -16.08 26.68 -9.41
CA LYS A 282 -15.38 27.96 -9.61
C LYS A 282 -13.91 27.69 -10.01
N ASN A 283 -13.45 28.17 -11.16
CA ASN A 283 -12.07 28.14 -11.69
C ASN A 283 -11.50 26.78 -12.13
N THR A 284 -12.27 25.66 -12.13
CA THR A 284 -11.79 24.35 -12.65
C THR A 284 -12.73 23.74 -13.69
N GLY A 285 -13.84 24.43 -13.99
CA GLY A 285 -14.85 23.88 -14.91
C GLY A 285 -15.75 22.82 -14.25
N ASP A 286 -16.36 22.00 -15.09
CA ASP A 286 -17.29 20.96 -14.66
C ASP A 286 -16.55 19.72 -14.18
N ILE A 287 -16.92 19.23 -13.00
CA ILE A 287 -16.37 18.00 -12.40
C ILE A 287 -17.51 17.00 -12.22
N TYR A 288 -17.32 15.76 -12.71
CA TYR A 288 -18.22 14.66 -12.38
C TYR A 288 -18.03 14.23 -10.94
N MET A 289 -19.11 14.18 -10.19
CA MET A 289 -19.11 13.82 -8.77
C MET A 289 -20.05 12.66 -8.47
N PHE A 290 -19.75 11.95 -7.39
CA PHE A 290 -20.52 10.80 -6.93
C PHE A 290 -20.64 10.86 -5.42
N TYR A 291 -21.81 10.47 -4.87
CA TYR A 291 -21.93 10.17 -3.45
C TYR A 291 -21.60 8.70 -3.19
N VAL A 292 -20.83 8.45 -2.14
CA VAL A 292 -20.62 7.10 -1.60
C VAL A 292 -21.69 6.82 -0.57
N ASN A 293 -22.54 5.82 -0.83
CA ASN A 293 -23.66 5.47 0.02
C ASN A 293 -23.30 4.41 1.06
N GLY A 294 -22.15 3.73 0.88
CA GLY A 294 -21.63 2.69 1.77
C GLY A 294 -20.76 1.69 1.04
N ILE A 295 -20.28 0.70 1.76
CA ILE A 295 -19.62 -0.47 1.18
C ILE A 295 -20.66 -1.25 0.39
N ASP A 296 -20.33 -1.74 -0.81
CA ASP A 296 -21.21 -2.58 -1.61
C ASP A 296 -21.65 -3.82 -0.80
N ASP A 297 -22.91 -4.21 -0.94
CA ASP A 297 -23.50 -5.31 -0.17
C ASP A 297 -22.67 -6.60 -0.25
N ALA A 298 -22.03 -6.81 -1.40
CA ALA A 298 -21.12 -7.91 -1.62
C ALA A 298 -19.94 -7.92 -0.63
N PHE A 299 -19.41 -6.77 -0.25
CA PHE A 299 -18.23 -6.61 0.60
C PHE A 299 -18.55 -6.15 2.02
N SER A 300 -19.82 -5.95 2.35
CA SER A 300 -20.29 -5.53 3.67
C SER A 300 -20.64 -6.71 4.58
N SER A 301 -20.67 -6.48 5.90
CA SER A 301 -21.23 -7.38 6.91
C SER A 301 -22.20 -6.62 7.80
N HIS A 302 -23.44 -7.07 7.90
CA HIS A 302 -24.46 -6.46 8.76
C HIS A 302 -24.67 -4.95 8.56
N GLY A 303 -24.72 -4.50 7.31
CA GLY A 303 -25.00 -3.10 6.94
C GLY A 303 -23.87 -2.44 6.14
N THR A 304 -24.21 -1.37 5.47
CA THR A 304 -23.39 -0.69 4.44
C THR A 304 -22.08 -0.08 4.93
N PHE A 305 -21.87 0.01 6.25
CA PHE A 305 -20.66 0.62 6.83
C PHE A 305 -19.67 -0.39 7.43
N ASN A 306 -20.04 -1.67 7.55
CA ASN A 306 -19.19 -2.69 8.13
C ASN A 306 -18.58 -3.58 7.04
N SER A 307 -17.25 -3.60 6.94
CA SER A 307 -16.54 -4.46 5.99
C SER A 307 -16.65 -5.94 6.36
N SER A 308 -16.88 -6.80 5.37
CA SER A 308 -16.84 -8.26 5.52
C SER A 308 -15.42 -8.74 5.88
N SER A 309 -15.31 -9.99 6.35
CA SER A 309 -13.99 -10.61 6.56
C SER A 309 -13.19 -10.65 5.26
N TRP A 310 -13.83 -11.00 4.15
CA TRP A 310 -13.21 -11.03 2.83
C TRP A 310 -12.61 -9.67 2.43
N PHE A 311 -13.34 -8.58 2.63
CA PHE A 311 -12.87 -7.23 2.31
C PHE A 311 -11.68 -6.79 3.18
N ARG A 312 -11.67 -7.19 4.46
CA ARG A 312 -10.49 -6.99 5.33
C ARG A 312 -9.29 -7.79 4.85
N ASP A 313 -9.50 -9.05 4.47
CA ASP A 313 -8.45 -9.93 3.94
C ASP A 313 -7.89 -9.39 2.61
N TYR A 314 -8.76 -8.85 1.74
CA TYR A 314 -8.34 -8.17 0.51
C TYR A 314 -7.45 -6.97 0.79
N LYS A 315 -7.83 -6.10 1.73
CA LYS A 315 -6.99 -4.95 2.14
C LYS A 315 -5.65 -5.40 2.71
N ASN A 316 -5.64 -6.44 3.54
CA ASN A 316 -4.42 -7.01 4.09
C ASN A 316 -3.52 -7.65 3.01
N PHE A 317 -4.11 -8.34 2.05
CA PHE A 317 -3.39 -8.88 0.90
C PHE A 317 -2.78 -7.76 0.06
N SER A 318 -3.57 -6.77 -0.32
CA SER A 318 -3.12 -5.61 -1.10
C SER A 318 -2.00 -4.85 -0.38
N ALA A 319 -2.10 -4.62 0.92
CA ALA A 319 -1.05 -3.93 1.70
C ALA A 319 0.31 -4.67 1.69
N LYS A 320 0.29 -6.00 1.61
CA LYS A 320 1.50 -6.84 1.60
C LYS A 320 2.02 -7.12 0.18
N SER A 321 1.15 -7.05 -0.82
CA SER A 321 1.51 -7.30 -2.21
C SER A 321 2.22 -6.08 -2.80
N LYS A 322 3.05 -6.32 -3.83
CA LYS A 322 3.66 -5.24 -4.62
C LYS A 322 2.88 -4.97 -5.90
N ILE A 323 1.69 -5.56 -6.05
CA ILE A 323 0.89 -5.50 -7.27
C ILE A 323 0.25 -4.12 -7.40
N ASP A 324 0.56 -3.41 -8.48
CA ASP A 324 -0.12 -2.19 -8.91
C ASP A 324 -1.21 -2.53 -9.93
N PHE A 325 -2.35 -3.01 -9.45
CA PHE A 325 -3.46 -3.36 -10.32
C PHE A 325 -4.07 -2.13 -11.03
N TYR A 326 -4.17 -1.00 -10.35
CA TYR A 326 -4.71 0.23 -10.94
C TYR A 326 -3.86 0.73 -12.11
N GLY A 327 -2.53 0.75 -11.94
CA GLY A 327 -1.61 1.09 -13.03
C GLY A 327 -1.70 0.12 -14.20
N LEU A 328 -1.83 -1.19 -13.91
CA LEU A 328 -2.01 -2.23 -14.90
C LEU A 328 -3.31 -2.05 -15.71
N GLU A 329 -4.45 -1.85 -15.03
CA GLU A 329 -5.75 -1.63 -15.69
C GLU A 329 -5.71 -0.41 -16.60
N LYS A 330 -5.19 0.72 -16.09
CA LYS A 330 -5.01 1.93 -16.89
C LYS A 330 -4.16 1.68 -18.12
N TYR A 331 -3.00 1.04 -17.94
CA TYR A 331 -2.11 0.69 -19.06
C TYR A 331 -2.83 -0.19 -20.09
N ALA A 332 -3.46 -1.27 -19.65
CA ALA A 332 -4.11 -2.22 -20.54
C ALA A 332 -5.24 -1.57 -21.36
N ILE A 333 -6.12 -0.81 -20.70
CA ILE A 333 -7.23 -0.13 -21.39
C ILE A 333 -6.73 0.97 -22.34
N ASP A 334 -5.73 1.75 -21.94
CA ASP A 334 -5.12 2.77 -22.79
C ASP A 334 -4.42 2.15 -24.01
N PHE A 335 -3.74 1.01 -23.82
CA PHE A 335 -3.05 0.30 -24.87
C PHE A 335 -4.03 -0.30 -25.89
N LEU A 336 -5.08 -0.99 -25.42
CA LEU A 336 -6.16 -1.50 -26.26
C LEU A 336 -6.84 -0.37 -27.05
N THR A 337 -7.16 0.74 -26.39
CA THR A 337 -7.81 1.89 -27.03
C THR A 337 -6.97 2.50 -28.17
N LYS A 338 -5.64 2.46 -28.05
CA LYS A 338 -4.72 3.03 -29.04
C LYS A 338 -4.36 2.06 -30.15
N LYS A 339 -4.34 0.75 -29.86
CA LYS A 339 -3.76 -0.27 -30.76
C LYS A 339 -4.78 -1.14 -31.48
N LEU A 340 -5.96 -1.37 -30.88
CA LEU A 340 -7.00 -2.16 -31.53
C LEU A 340 -7.52 -1.47 -32.79
N ALA A 341 -7.81 -2.27 -33.78
CA ALA A 341 -8.44 -1.82 -35.02
C ALA A 341 -9.86 -1.28 -34.74
N LYS A 342 -10.26 -0.21 -35.43
CA LYS A 342 -11.54 0.47 -35.17
C LYS A 342 -12.76 -0.36 -35.57
N ASN A 343 -12.58 -1.36 -36.41
CA ASN A 343 -13.62 -2.31 -36.86
C ASN A 343 -13.81 -3.50 -35.92
N LEU A 344 -13.03 -3.59 -34.83
CA LEU A 344 -13.29 -4.51 -33.71
C LEU A 344 -14.42 -3.93 -32.84
N LEU A 345 -15.66 -4.16 -33.29
CA LEU A 345 -16.86 -3.59 -32.70
C LEU A 345 -17.35 -4.37 -31.46
N TYR A 346 -16.90 -5.61 -31.30
CA TYR A 346 -17.17 -6.46 -30.14
C TYR A 346 -15.92 -6.60 -29.26
N HIS A 347 -14.78 -7.03 -29.80
CA HIS A 347 -13.53 -7.23 -29.06
C HIS A 347 -12.77 -5.90 -28.79
N GLY A 348 -13.49 -4.85 -28.41
CA GLY A 348 -12.96 -3.54 -28.08
C GLY A 348 -12.70 -3.36 -26.58
N PRO A 349 -12.10 -2.22 -26.18
CA PRO A 349 -11.85 -1.93 -24.75
C PRO A 349 -13.12 -1.92 -23.87
N HIS A 350 -14.30 -1.74 -24.48
CA HIS A 350 -15.58 -1.82 -23.80
C HIS A 350 -15.92 -3.25 -23.39
N HIS A 351 -15.61 -4.25 -24.23
CA HIS A 351 -15.76 -5.67 -23.89
C HIS A 351 -14.86 -6.06 -22.72
N THR A 352 -13.59 -5.70 -22.76
CA THR A 352 -12.67 -5.95 -21.62
C THR A 352 -13.20 -5.37 -20.31
N LYS A 353 -13.77 -4.15 -20.33
CA LYS A 353 -14.39 -3.54 -19.13
C LYS A 353 -15.65 -4.27 -18.70
N ASP A 354 -16.47 -4.71 -19.64
CA ASP A 354 -17.69 -5.45 -19.36
C ASP A 354 -17.39 -6.82 -18.74
N VAL A 355 -16.39 -7.53 -19.27
CA VAL A 355 -15.90 -8.79 -18.70
C VAL A 355 -15.26 -8.58 -17.32
N LEU A 356 -14.57 -7.45 -17.10
CA LEU A 356 -13.99 -7.11 -15.80
C LEU A 356 -15.10 -6.92 -14.74
N GLU A 357 -16.17 -6.22 -15.06
CA GLU A 357 -17.31 -6.07 -14.16
C GLU A 357 -18.03 -7.42 -13.90
N ALA A 358 -18.11 -8.28 -14.92
CA ALA A 358 -18.72 -9.60 -14.79
C ALA A 358 -17.87 -10.51 -13.89
N VAL A 359 -16.54 -10.56 -14.11
CA VAL A 359 -15.63 -11.41 -13.34
C VAL A 359 -15.59 -11.00 -11.87
N GLU A 360 -15.61 -9.71 -11.55
CA GLU A 360 -15.65 -9.21 -10.17
C GLU A 360 -16.92 -9.69 -9.45
N LYS A 361 -18.08 -9.60 -10.09
CA LYS A 361 -19.37 -10.07 -9.54
C LYS A 361 -19.39 -11.58 -9.35
N ILE A 362 -18.95 -12.34 -10.34
CA ILE A 362 -18.95 -13.80 -10.26
C ILE A 362 -17.96 -14.27 -9.18
N ALA A 363 -16.71 -13.78 -9.22
CA ALA A 363 -15.65 -14.16 -8.29
C ALA A 363 -16.03 -13.93 -6.84
N PHE A 364 -16.68 -12.81 -6.56
CA PHE A 364 -17.17 -12.52 -5.22
C PHE A 364 -18.24 -13.52 -4.77
N ASN A 365 -19.27 -13.77 -5.59
CA ASN A 365 -20.36 -14.70 -5.24
C ASN A 365 -19.87 -16.15 -5.12
N GLU A 366 -18.83 -16.52 -5.87
CA GLU A 366 -18.13 -17.80 -5.79
C GLU A 366 -17.05 -17.86 -4.67
N ARG A 367 -16.96 -16.83 -3.82
CA ARG A 367 -16.08 -16.74 -2.63
C ARG A 367 -14.61 -17.00 -2.93
N VAL A 368 -14.12 -16.44 -4.03
CA VAL A 368 -12.72 -16.53 -4.43
C VAL A 368 -11.82 -15.83 -3.41
N THR A 369 -10.62 -16.35 -3.20
CA THR A 369 -9.62 -15.69 -2.33
C THR A 369 -9.22 -14.32 -2.88
N PRO A 370 -8.74 -13.38 -2.04
CA PRO A 370 -8.22 -12.09 -2.49
C PRO A 370 -7.16 -12.18 -3.58
N GLU A 371 -6.23 -13.14 -3.49
CA GLU A 371 -5.25 -13.38 -4.54
C GLU A 371 -5.92 -13.84 -5.84
N GLY A 372 -6.81 -14.84 -5.77
CA GLY A 372 -7.56 -15.34 -6.93
C GLY A 372 -8.36 -14.24 -7.63
N PHE A 373 -8.94 -13.31 -6.85
CA PHE A 373 -9.67 -12.15 -7.37
C PHE A 373 -8.77 -11.23 -8.21
N ILE A 374 -7.57 -10.93 -7.72
CA ILE A 374 -6.59 -10.11 -8.47
C ILE A 374 -6.09 -10.84 -9.72
N LEU A 375 -5.84 -12.16 -9.64
CA LEU A 375 -5.41 -12.95 -10.79
C LEU A 375 -6.47 -12.98 -11.90
N LEU A 376 -7.74 -13.14 -11.55
CA LEU A 376 -8.87 -13.09 -12.48
C LEU A 376 -8.97 -11.72 -13.16
N ARG A 377 -8.92 -10.65 -12.40
CA ARG A 377 -8.96 -9.28 -12.95
C ARG A 377 -7.82 -9.05 -13.94
N ALA A 378 -6.59 -9.48 -13.59
CA ALA A 378 -5.44 -9.37 -14.47
C ALA A 378 -5.58 -10.22 -15.73
N ALA A 379 -6.11 -11.44 -15.64
CA ALA A 379 -6.35 -12.30 -16.80
C ALA A 379 -7.35 -11.68 -17.78
N VAL A 380 -8.44 -11.09 -17.26
CA VAL A 380 -9.42 -10.38 -18.09
C VAL A 380 -8.80 -9.21 -18.85
N LEU A 381 -7.86 -8.48 -18.27
CA LEU A 381 -7.22 -7.38 -18.98
C LEU A 381 -6.49 -7.84 -20.25
N PHE A 382 -6.00 -9.08 -20.29
CA PHE A 382 -5.15 -9.59 -21.38
C PHE A 382 -5.82 -10.66 -22.25
N HIS A 383 -7.04 -11.16 -21.92
CA HIS A 383 -7.62 -12.30 -22.63
C HIS A 383 -7.80 -12.03 -24.15
N ASP A 384 -8.13 -10.80 -24.51
CA ASP A 384 -8.34 -10.35 -25.88
C ASP A 384 -7.21 -9.48 -26.46
N PHE A 385 -6.08 -9.34 -25.77
CA PHE A 385 -4.94 -8.56 -26.28
C PHE A 385 -4.42 -9.05 -27.63
N GLY A 386 -4.59 -10.32 -27.93
CA GLY A 386 -4.13 -10.89 -29.18
C GLY A 386 -4.82 -10.34 -30.43
N TYR A 387 -6.01 -9.76 -30.31
CA TYR A 387 -6.69 -9.08 -31.43
C TYR A 387 -5.93 -7.85 -31.96
N ILE A 388 -4.94 -7.36 -31.21
CA ILE A 388 -4.03 -6.31 -31.69
C ILE A 388 -3.20 -6.81 -32.87
N ASP A 389 -2.77 -8.08 -32.84
CA ASP A 389 -1.87 -8.66 -33.81
C ASP A 389 -2.61 -9.54 -34.82
N LYS A 390 -3.52 -10.40 -34.35
CA LYS A 390 -4.23 -11.39 -35.17
C LYS A 390 -5.60 -11.73 -34.62
N TYR A 391 -6.55 -11.98 -35.51
CA TYR A 391 -7.89 -12.46 -35.13
C TYR A 391 -7.90 -13.92 -34.64
N LYS A 392 -6.95 -14.75 -35.08
CA LYS A 392 -6.82 -16.15 -34.64
C LYS A 392 -5.69 -16.28 -33.62
N GLU A 393 -5.83 -17.21 -32.67
CA GLU A 393 -4.87 -17.48 -31.61
C GLU A 393 -4.67 -16.29 -30.65
N ASN A 394 -5.70 -15.44 -30.52
CA ASN A 394 -5.68 -14.24 -29.64
C ASN A 394 -5.32 -14.57 -28.21
N GLU A 395 -5.80 -15.66 -27.62
CA GLU A 395 -5.55 -16.06 -26.23
C GLU A 395 -4.05 -16.35 -26.01
N LYS A 396 -3.40 -17.04 -26.94
CA LYS A 396 -1.97 -17.35 -26.87
C LYS A 396 -1.12 -16.09 -26.94
N ILE A 397 -1.50 -15.17 -27.83
CA ILE A 397 -0.82 -13.89 -28.00
C ILE A 397 -1.07 -13.03 -26.76
N GLY A 398 -2.30 -12.95 -26.24
CA GLY A 398 -2.64 -12.27 -25.00
C GLY A 398 -1.85 -12.80 -23.80
N ALA A 399 -1.70 -14.12 -23.67
CA ALA A 399 -0.87 -14.73 -22.64
C ALA A 399 0.63 -14.36 -22.78
N ASN A 400 1.15 -14.16 -24.00
CA ASN A 400 2.52 -13.68 -24.20
C ASN A 400 2.68 -12.23 -23.75
N TYR A 401 1.75 -11.34 -24.10
CA TYR A 401 1.72 -9.97 -23.58
C TYR A 401 1.66 -9.95 -22.05
N ALA A 402 0.83 -10.79 -21.45
CA ALA A 402 0.75 -10.90 -19.99
C ALA A 402 2.09 -11.31 -19.36
N ARG A 403 2.82 -12.27 -19.94
CA ARG A 403 4.15 -12.69 -19.43
C ARG A 403 5.17 -11.56 -19.45
N GLU A 404 5.13 -10.72 -20.47
CA GLU A 404 6.07 -9.62 -20.63
C GLU A 404 5.74 -8.44 -19.68
N ILE A 405 4.46 -8.11 -19.56
CA ILE A 405 4.01 -6.87 -18.92
C ILE A 405 3.81 -7.03 -17.40
N LEU A 406 3.19 -8.13 -16.95
CA LEU A 406 2.79 -8.31 -15.55
C LEU A 406 3.91 -8.20 -14.52
N PRO A 407 5.16 -8.66 -14.79
CA PRO A 407 6.25 -8.50 -13.82
C PRO A 407 6.55 -7.04 -13.46
N SER A 408 6.38 -6.10 -14.41
CA SER A 408 6.58 -4.66 -14.17
C SER A 408 5.52 -4.04 -13.24
N TYR A 409 4.39 -4.73 -13.06
CA TYR A 409 3.30 -4.35 -12.14
C TYR A 409 3.29 -5.18 -10.84
N GLY A 410 4.40 -5.85 -10.52
CA GLY A 410 4.62 -6.51 -9.23
C GLY A 410 4.11 -7.95 -9.13
N PHE A 411 3.65 -8.57 -10.23
CA PHE A 411 3.27 -9.98 -10.25
C PHE A 411 4.51 -10.88 -10.28
N ASN A 412 4.53 -11.91 -9.43
CA ASN A 412 5.60 -12.91 -9.44
C ASN A 412 5.37 -13.98 -10.51
N THR A 413 6.41 -14.78 -10.80
CA THR A 413 6.38 -15.81 -11.86
C THR A 413 5.23 -16.81 -11.70
N SER A 414 4.92 -17.25 -10.48
CA SER A 414 3.81 -18.19 -10.22
C SER A 414 2.46 -17.56 -10.55
N GLN A 415 2.25 -16.30 -10.19
CA GLN A 415 1.05 -15.54 -10.51
C GLN A 415 0.90 -15.31 -12.00
N VAL A 416 1.99 -14.94 -12.68
CA VAL A 416 2.00 -14.77 -14.15
C VAL A 416 1.62 -16.07 -14.85
N THR A 417 2.14 -17.22 -14.43
CA THR A 417 1.79 -18.53 -15.00
C THR A 417 0.29 -18.80 -14.84
N LYS A 418 -0.26 -18.64 -13.64
CA LYS A 418 -1.70 -18.82 -13.39
C LYS A 418 -2.56 -17.89 -14.23
N ILE A 419 -2.16 -16.63 -14.40
CA ILE A 419 -2.87 -15.65 -15.24
C ILE A 419 -2.86 -16.12 -16.71
N CYS A 420 -1.73 -16.59 -17.21
CA CYS A 420 -1.64 -17.13 -18.56
C CYS A 420 -2.55 -18.36 -18.76
N ASP A 421 -2.63 -19.25 -17.79
CA ASP A 421 -3.52 -20.41 -17.83
C ASP A 421 -5.00 -19.97 -17.84
N LEU A 422 -5.36 -18.95 -17.08
CA LEU A 422 -6.70 -18.35 -17.10
C LEU A 422 -7.03 -17.74 -18.46
N ILE A 423 -6.11 -17.01 -19.08
CA ILE A 423 -6.29 -16.47 -20.44
C ILE A 423 -6.50 -17.61 -21.44
N MET A 424 -5.69 -18.66 -21.38
CA MET A 424 -5.84 -19.81 -22.28
C MET A 424 -7.15 -20.58 -22.08
N SER A 425 -7.76 -20.54 -20.90
CA SER A 425 -9.04 -21.21 -20.62
C SER A 425 -10.26 -20.56 -21.29
N THR A 426 -10.17 -19.28 -21.71
CA THR A 426 -11.26 -18.59 -22.43
C THR A 426 -11.42 -19.10 -23.87
N ARG A 427 -10.42 -19.80 -24.41
CA ARG A 427 -10.47 -20.36 -25.78
C ARG A 427 -11.68 -21.26 -25.98
N VAL A 428 -12.43 -20.98 -27.04
CA VAL A 428 -13.62 -21.77 -27.42
C VAL A 428 -13.21 -23.02 -28.22
N PRO A 429 -13.76 -24.23 -27.92
CA PRO A 429 -14.72 -24.51 -26.85
C PRO A 429 -14.09 -24.52 -25.48
N GLN A 430 -14.68 -23.73 -24.54
CA GLN A 430 -14.18 -23.59 -23.18
C GLN A 430 -14.23 -24.92 -22.43
N LYS A 431 -13.14 -25.26 -21.72
CA LYS A 431 -13.01 -26.48 -20.90
C LYS A 431 -12.27 -26.17 -19.61
N PRO A 432 -12.91 -25.45 -18.67
CA PRO A 432 -12.26 -25.05 -17.43
C PRO A 432 -12.05 -26.24 -16.48
N ASN A 433 -10.85 -26.30 -15.85
CA ASN A 433 -10.44 -27.39 -14.95
C ASN A 433 -10.57 -27.01 -13.46
N ASN A 434 -10.60 -25.73 -13.13
CA ASN A 434 -10.65 -25.24 -11.75
C ASN A 434 -11.65 -24.09 -11.59
N GLN A 435 -11.85 -23.63 -10.36
CA GLN A 435 -12.81 -22.57 -10.04
C GLN A 435 -12.52 -21.27 -10.77
N LEU A 436 -11.26 -20.81 -10.80
CA LEU A 436 -10.91 -19.54 -11.43
C LEU A 436 -11.14 -19.59 -12.95
N GLU A 437 -10.79 -20.71 -13.58
CA GLU A 437 -11.05 -20.91 -15.02
C GLU A 437 -12.56 -20.91 -15.32
N ARG A 438 -13.40 -21.53 -14.49
CA ARG A 438 -14.87 -21.47 -14.65
C ARG A 438 -15.39 -20.05 -14.56
N ILE A 439 -14.86 -19.27 -13.65
CA ILE A 439 -15.27 -17.87 -13.43
C ILE A 439 -14.93 -17.00 -14.64
N ILE A 440 -13.72 -17.07 -15.16
CA ILE A 440 -13.33 -16.23 -16.30
C ILE A 440 -14.07 -16.66 -17.58
N CYS A 441 -14.28 -17.95 -17.79
CA CYS A 441 -15.08 -18.46 -18.92
C CYS A 441 -16.51 -17.93 -18.87
N ASP A 442 -17.15 -17.97 -17.72
CA ASP A 442 -18.49 -17.45 -17.54
C ASP A 442 -18.57 -15.92 -17.67
N ALA A 443 -17.53 -15.21 -17.22
CA ALA A 443 -17.46 -13.76 -17.31
C ALA A 443 -17.35 -13.29 -18.77
N ASP A 444 -16.52 -13.94 -19.56
CA ASP A 444 -16.31 -13.64 -20.98
C ASP A 444 -17.61 -13.79 -21.79
N LEU A 445 -18.43 -14.77 -21.44
CA LEU A 445 -19.70 -15.06 -22.10
C LEU A 445 -20.95 -14.66 -21.29
N ASP A 446 -20.80 -13.82 -20.26
CA ASP A 446 -21.88 -13.36 -19.41
C ASP A 446 -23.03 -12.70 -20.19
N TYR A 447 -22.70 -11.99 -21.27
CA TYR A 447 -23.65 -11.28 -22.11
C TYR A 447 -24.72 -12.19 -22.74
N LEU A 448 -24.43 -13.49 -22.91
CA LEU A 448 -25.40 -14.45 -23.47
C LEU A 448 -26.69 -14.52 -22.66
N GLY A 449 -26.60 -14.30 -21.35
CA GLY A 449 -27.73 -14.31 -20.42
C GLY A 449 -28.14 -12.92 -19.94
N ARG A 450 -27.91 -11.86 -20.73
CA ARG A 450 -28.24 -10.47 -20.37
C ARG A 450 -29.33 -9.88 -21.26
N LYS A 451 -29.90 -8.75 -20.81
CA LYS A 451 -30.96 -8.03 -21.56
C LYS A 451 -30.42 -7.31 -22.79
N ASP A 452 -29.16 -6.89 -22.78
CA ASP A 452 -28.46 -6.20 -23.86
C ASP A 452 -27.81 -7.16 -24.87
N PHE A 453 -28.05 -8.46 -24.75
CA PHE A 453 -27.56 -9.52 -25.63
C PHE A 453 -27.69 -9.19 -27.12
N LEU A 454 -28.87 -8.69 -27.56
CA LEU A 454 -29.13 -8.41 -28.96
C LEU A 454 -28.25 -7.28 -29.53
N SER A 455 -27.99 -6.27 -28.71
CA SER A 455 -27.09 -5.16 -29.07
C SER A 455 -25.67 -5.65 -29.24
N ILE A 456 -25.18 -6.41 -28.26
CA ILE A 456 -23.83 -6.99 -28.25
C ILE A 456 -23.65 -7.97 -29.43
N SER A 457 -24.63 -8.85 -29.64
CA SER A 457 -24.65 -9.78 -30.78
C SER A 457 -24.65 -9.07 -32.15
N SER A 458 -25.29 -7.91 -32.26
CA SER A 458 -25.27 -7.10 -33.49
C SER A 458 -23.87 -6.49 -33.74
N ASN A 459 -23.19 -6.01 -32.71
CA ASN A 459 -21.82 -5.54 -32.83
C ASN A 459 -20.88 -6.66 -33.24
N PHE A 460 -21.04 -7.84 -32.67
CA PHE A 460 -20.24 -9.02 -33.02
C PHE A 460 -20.49 -9.46 -34.48
N TYR A 461 -21.75 -9.46 -34.96
CA TYR A 461 -22.07 -9.70 -36.34
C TYR A 461 -21.37 -8.72 -37.28
N ASN A 462 -21.43 -7.43 -36.99
CA ASN A 462 -20.81 -6.40 -37.83
C ASN A 462 -19.29 -6.57 -37.87
N GLU A 463 -18.66 -6.90 -36.75
CA GLU A 463 -17.23 -7.21 -36.70
C GLU A 463 -16.87 -8.42 -37.56
N LEU A 464 -17.58 -9.55 -37.40
CA LEU A 464 -17.33 -10.76 -38.17
C LEU A 464 -17.51 -10.54 -39.68
N LYS A 465 -18.47 -9.68 -40.04
CA LYS A 465 -18.70 -9.28 -41.43
C LYS A 465 -17.55 -8.43 -41.99
N ASP A 466 -17.04 -7.50 -41.20
CA ASP A 466 -15.90 -6.66 -41.59
C ASP A 466 -14.59 -7.46 -41.78
N TYR A 467 -14.51 -8.64 -41.15
CA TYR A 467 -13.39 -9.58 -41.27
C TYR A 467 -13.67 -10.74 -42.25
N ASP A 468 -14.74 -10.66 -43.04
CA ASP A 468 -15.16 -11.69 -44.02
C ASP A 468 -15.34 -13.10 -43.42
N LEU A 469 -15.71 -13.17 -42.13
CA LEU A 469 -15.92 -14.41 -41.38
C LEU A 469 -17.38 -14.88 -41.41
N VAL A 470 -18.30 -13.97 -41.78
CA VAL A 470 -19.74 -14.26 -41.94
C VAL A 470 -20.29 -13.44 -43.12
N GLU A 471 -21.00 -14.08 -44.03
CA GLU A 471 -21.55 -13.42 -45.21
C GLU A 471 -22.89 -12.73 -44.95
N SER A 472 -23.73 -13.32 -44.10
CA SER A 472 -25.09 -12.84 -43.89
C SER A 472 -25.54 -12.94 -42.44
N LYS A 473 -26.58 -12.13 -42.13
CA LYS A 473 -27.19 -12.18 -40.79
C LYS A 473 -27.87 -13.51 -40.48
N ASN A 474 -28.38 -14.19 -41.54
CA ASN A 474 -28.98 -15.52 -41.35
C ASN A 474 -27.93 -16.58 -41.04
N GLU A 475 -26.76 -16.52 -41.65
CA GLU A 475 -25.62 -17.37 -41.31
C GLU A 475 -25.17 -17.13 -39.86
N TRP A 476 -25.04 -15.86 -39.47
CA TRP A 476 -24.74 -15.51 -38.10
C TRP A 476 -25.75 -16.06 -37.09
N ASP A 477 -27.04 -15.96 -37.39
CA ASP A 477 -28.10 -16.53 -36.56
C ASP A 477 -27.94 -18.04 -36.39
N GLN A 478 -27.58 -18.77 -37.45
CA GLN A 478 -27.34 -20.22 -37.35
C GLN A 478 -26.10 -20.54 -36.52
N ILE A 479 -25.02 -19.77 -36.68
CA ILE A 479 -23.80 -19.92 -35.85
C ILE A 479 -24.13 -19.69 -34.39
N GLN A 480 -24.85 -18.60 -34.07
CA GLN A 480 -25.27 -18.29 -32.71
C GLN A 480 -26.18 -19.35 -32.08
N ILE A 481 -27.19 -19.83 -32.83
CA ILE A 481 -28.09 -20.89 -32.35
C ILE A 481 -27.28 -22.11 -31.96
N LYS A 482 -26.36 -22.57 -32.79
CA LYS A 482 -25.51 -23.73 -32.54
C LYS A 482 -24.60 -23.48 -31.33
N PHE A 483 -24.00 -22.30 -31.24
CA PHE A 483 -23.11 -21.92 -30.14
C PHE A 483 -23.86 -21.89 -28.82
N ILE A 484 -24.96 -21.12 -28.71
CA ILE A 484 -25.74 -20.94 -27.49
C ILE A 484 -26.37 -22.24 -27.00
N GLN A 485 -26.77 -23.15 -27.92
CA GLN A 485 -27.29 -24.48 -27.57
C GLN A 485 -26.23 -25.36 -26.89
N ASN A 486 -24.99 -25.31 -27.36
CA ASN A 486 -23.89 -26.11 -26.82
C ASN A 486 -23.20 -25.47 -25.61
N HIS A 487 -23.33 -24.18 -25.43
CA HIS A 487 -22.76 -23.47 -24.30
C HIS A 487 -23.56 -23.74 -23.02
N HIS A 488 -22.86 -23.89 -21.89
CA HIS A 488 -23.42 -23.92 -20.54
C HIS A 488 -22.54 -23.08 -19.60
N PHE A 489 -23.15 -22.46 -18.62
CA PHE A 489 -22.41 -21.78 -17.58
C PHE A 489 -21.86 -22.79 -16.57
N PHE A 490 -20.71 -22.48 -15.97
CA PHE A 490 -19.95 -23.37 -15.11
C PHE A 490 -20.08 -23.05 -13.60
N THR A 491 -20.33 -21.77 -13.28
CA THR A 491 -20.44 -21.29 -11.89
C THR A 491 -21.88 -21.29 -11.42
N GLU A 492 -22.09 -21.51 -10.12
CA GLU A 492 -23.44 -21.49 -9.53
C GLU A 492 -24.11 -20.12 -9.71
N TYR A 493 -23.35 -19.05 -9.54
CA TYR A 493 -23.83 -17.68 -9.76
C TYR A 493 -24.37 -17.49 -11.18
N SER A 494 -23.58 -17.81 -12.20
CA SER A 494 -23.96 -17.61 -13.61
C SER A 494 -25.11 -18.51 -14.01
N ILE A 495 -25.13 -19.77 -13.55
CA ILE A 495 -26.26 -20.69 -13.78
C ILE A 495 -27.55 -20.05 -13.26
N ASN A 496 -27.57 -19.57 -12.02
CA ASN A 496 -28.76 -19.02 -11.40
C ASN A 496 -29.19 -17.67 -12.01
N LYS A 497 -28.25 -16.81 -12.39
CA LYS A 497 -28.56 -15.46 -12.85
C LYS A 497 -28.76 -15.34 -14.35
N ARG A 498 -28.12 -16.20 -15.15
CA ARG A 498 -28.02 -16.03 -16.61
C ARG A 498 -28.77 -17.08 -17.43
N SER A 499 -28.94 -18.31 -16.94
CA SER A 499 -29.50 -19.42 -17.74
C SER A 499 -30.90 -19.15 -18.26
N LEU A 500 -31.77 -18.56 -17.45
CA LEU A 500 -33.16 -18.27 -17.85
C LEU A 500 -33.22 -17.29 -19.04
N LEU A 501 -32.46 -16.19 -18.95
CA LEU A 501 -32.49 -15.16 -19.99
C LEU A 501 -31.71 -15.61 -21.23
N LYS A 502 -30.63 -16.38 -21.06
CA LYS A 502 -29.93 -17.05 -22.16
C LYS A 502 -30.88 -17.93 -22.98
N LYS A 503 -31.74 -18.71 -22.31
CA LYS A 503 -32.76 -19.53 -23.00
C LYS A 503 -33.74 -18.67 -23.78
N LYS A 504 -34.23 -17.57 -23.22
CA LYS A 504 -35.12 -16.63 -23.91
C LYS A 504 -34.43 -15.96 -25.11
N ASN A 505 -33.17 -15.58 -24.98
CA ASN A 505 -32.39 -15.01 -26.06
C ASN A 505 -32.20 -16.02 -27.20
N LEU A 506 -31.97 -17.30 -26.88
CA LEU A 506 -31.90 -18.38 -27.87
C LEU A 506 -33.21 -18.56 -28.62
N GLU A 507 -34.34 -18.59 -27.92
CA GLU A 507 -35.68 -18.71 -28.51
C GLU A 507 -35.94 -17.54 -29.49
N PHE A 508 -35.63 -16.32 -29.07
CA PHE A 508 -35.77 -15.14 -29.93
C PHE A 508 -34.96 -15.24 -31.24
N ILE A 509 -33.70 -15.71 -31.17
CA ILE A 509 -32.88 -15.86 -32.38
C ILE A 509 -33.46 -16.96 -33.26
N LYS A 510 -33.94 -18.09 -32.74
CA LYS A 510 -34.59 -19.15 -33.47
C LYS A 510 -35.80 -18.64 -34.24
N ASP A 511 -36.68 -17.88 -33.59
CA ASP A 511 -37.86 -17.29 -34.21
C ASP A 511 -37.48 -16.30 -35.31
N ARG A 512 -36.45 -15.48 -35.14
CA ARG A 512 -35.91 -14.57 -36.12
C ARG A 512 -35.35 -15.31 -37.34
N ALA A 513 -34.58 -16.36 -37.11
CA ALA A 513 -33.99 -17.17 -38.17
C ALA A 513 -35.07 -17.89 -39.00
N LEU A 514 -36.15 -18.37 -38.36
CA LEU A 514 -37.31 -18.96 -39.07
C LEU A 514 -38.03 -17.93 -39.94
N LYS A 515 -38.33 -16.74 -39.41
CA LYS A 515 -38.98 -15.67 -40.20
C LYS A 515 -38.17 -15.26 -41.43
N ASN A 516 -36.85 -15.11 -41.28
CA ASN A 516 -35.93 -14.77 -42.36
C ASN A 516 -35.84 -15.88 -43.46
N LYS A 517 -36.21 -17.13 -43.12
CA LYS A 517 -36.25 -18.25 -44.08
C LYS A 517 -37.50 -18.23 -44.96
N TYR A 518 -38.58 -17.62 -44.48
CA TYR A 518 -39.86 -17.53 -45.21
C TYR A 518 -40.05 -16.20 -45.95
N THR A 519 -39.13 -15.24 -45.79
CA THR A 519 -39.15 -13.94 -46.47
C THR A 519 -38.22 -13.87 -47.70
N LYS A 520 -37.61 -14.98 -48.09
CA LYS A 520 -36.94 -15.21 -49.39
C LYS A 520 -37.84 -16.10 -50.22
#